data_75b9f12258750476d839d098809b2e4d
#
_entry.id   75b9f12258750476d839d098809b2e4d
#
_cell.length_a   1.000
_cell.length_b   1.000
_cell.length_c   1.000
_cell.angle_alpha   90.00
_cell.angle_beta   90.00
_cell.angle_gamma   90.00
#
_symmetry.space_group_name_H-M   'P 1'
#
loop_
_entity.id
_entity.type
_entity.pdbx_description
1 polymer ?
#
loop_
_entity_poly.entity_id
_entity_poly.type
_entity_poly.pdbx_seq_one_letter_code
_entity_poly.pdbx_strand_id
1 'polypeptide(L)'
;MRFDKLAILLCISLWGIAGTAVAQTQAKQAPVRPICANCHEDKWNAIDLTPHGARTDANGSMCQNCHGDATEHLKDPMKAKPANPFGKGKPAAAQTATCMTCHSGNRNLAFWTAGQHAINEVACSNCHSIHGQAIVPTYNGVNMKAQAVTINKFVTTFQPNQSEICGTCHQPIRAETFKPSHHPIIEGKIKCSDCHNPHGALSPSMVKQPTINDQCYSCHTDKRGPFVFNHPPVEENCATCHNPHGSVHYKLLREHTPNLCQDCHEGSRHPGTIYGAGGGFTCQAGMTNDPVNYPSCLGKPVGSLSPSVNNRLVDRACVNCHSQIHGSNAPANRGQFFLR
;
A
#
# COMPACT_ATOMS: atom_id res chain seq x y z
N MET A 1 -34.66 -2.03 71.91
CA MET A 1 -36.00 -1.84 71.44
C MET A 1 -36.05 -2.45 70.05
N ARG A 2 -36.44 -3.70 69.91
CA ARG A 2 -37.78 -4.27 69.64
C ARG A 2 -38.49 -3.46 68.55
N PHE A 3 -38.74 -4.00 67.40
CA PHE A 3 -39.85 -4.84 66.93
C PHE A 3 -39.42 -5.39 65.58
N ASP A 4 -39.31 -6.66 65.41
CA ASP A 4 -40.30 -7.74 65.17
C ASP A 4 -41.14 -7.56 63.90
N LYS A 5 -40.85 -8.49 63.00
CA LYS A 5 -41.74 -9.48 62.36
C LYS A 5 -42.93 -8.93 61.58
N LEU A 6 -43.03 -9.22 60.34
CA LEU A 6 -43.84 -10.34 59.84
C LEU A 6 -43.63 -10.52 58.35
N ALA A 7 -43.14 -11.68 58.05
CA ALA A 7 -43.15 -12.25 56.72
C ALA A 7 -44.59 -12.72 56.39
N ILE A 8 -45.02 -12.61 55.19
CA ILE A 8 -45.98 -13.52 54.62
C ILE A 8 -45.56 -13.85 53.20
N LEU A 9 -45.27 -15.12 53.02
CA LEU A 9 -45.13 -15.80 51.75
C LEU A 9 -46.31 -15.51 50.82
N LEU A 10 -46.02 -15.15 49.59
CA LEU A 10 -46.86 -15.48 48.45
C LEU A 10 -45.96 -16.03 47.37
N CYS A 11 -45.83 -17.35 47.43
CA CYS A 11 -45.34 -18.17 46.31
C CYS A 11 -46.41 -18.13 45.22
N ILE A 12 -46.27 -17.25 44.26
CA ILE A 12 -46.98 -17.38 43.00
C ILE A 12 -46.04 -18.10 42.05
N SER A 13 -46.32 -19.34 41.85
CA SER A 13 -45.72 -20.21 40.84
C SER A 13 -46.13 -19.70 39.46
N LEU A 14 -45.33 -18.82 38.91
CA LEU A 14 -45.35 -18.49 37.48
C LEU A 14 -44.58 -19.62 36.75
N TRP A 15 -45.34 -20.58 36.32
CA TRP A 15 -44.87 -21.51 35.29
C TRP A 15 -44.66 -20.66 34.02
N GLY A 16 -43.42 -20.27 33.81
CA GLY A 16 -43.01 -19.66 32.58
C GLY A 16 -43.12 -20.69 31.47
N ILE A 17 -44.05 -20.52 30.57
CA ILE A 17 -44.07 -21.18 29.27
C ILE A 17 -42.80 -20.73 28.57
N ALA A 18 -41.78 -21.60 28.59
CA ALA A 18 -40.62 -21.44 27.75
C ALA A 18 -41.07 -21.63 26.30
N GLY A 19 -41.48 -20.53 25.68
CA GLY A 19 -41.70 -20.49 24.25
C GLY A 19 -40.34 -20.72 23.60
N THR A 20 -40.13 -21.95 23.07
CA THR A 20 -39.03 -22.21 22.16
C THR A 20 -39.21 -21.31 20.97
N ALA A 21 -38.50 -20.19 20.96
CA ALA A 21 -38.33 -19.40 19.75
C ALA A 21 -37.60 -20.31 18.75
N VAL A 22 -38.35 -21.00 17.94
CA VAL A 22 -37.85 -21.66 16.75
C VAL A 22 -37.36 -20.49 15.86
N ALA A 23 -36.07 -20.28 15.86
CA ALA A 23 -35.45 -19.42 14.88
C ALA A 23 -35.78 -20.04 13.51
N GLN A 24 -36.78 -19.48 12.86
CA GLN A 24 -37.06 -19.79 11.47
C GLN A 24 -35.81 -19.30 10.70
N THR A 25 -34.91 -20.22 10.43
CA THR A 25 -33.92 -20.05 9.38
C THR A 25 -34.73 -19.85 8.09
N GLN A 26 -34.95 -18.59 7.73
CA GLN A 26 -35.45 -18.28 6.41
C GLN A 26 -34.46 -18.92 5.43
N ALA A 27 -34.89 -20.00 4.82
CA ALA A 27 -34.16 -20.62 3.73
C ALA A 27 -33.92 -19.51 2.71
N LYS A 28 -32.68 -19.13 2.50
CA LYS A 28 -32.28 -18.13 1.52
C LYS A 28 -32.81 -18.64 0.19
N GLN A 29 -33.89 -18.03 -0.31
CA GLN A 29 -34.44 -18.39 -1.60
C GLN A 29 -33.30 -18.38 -2.62
N ALA A 30 -33.17 -19.46 -3.38
CA ALA A 30 -32.22 -19.54 -4.45
C ALA A 30 -32.45 -18.31 -5.37
N PRO A 31 -31.38 -17.66 -5.81
CA PRO A 31 -31.51 -16.48 -6.65
C PRO A 31 -32.31 -16.83 -7.90
N VAL A 32 -33.32 -16.05 -8.20
CA VAL A 32 -34.14 -16.26 -9.40
C VAL A 32 -33.29 -15.97 -10.61
N ARG A 33 -33.17 -16.95 -11.51
CA ARG A 33 -32.40 -16.82 -12.75
C ARG A 33 -33.04 -15.76 -13.64
N PRO A 34 -32.32 -14.65 -13.98
CA PRO A 34 -32.89 -13.60 -14.82
C PRO A 34 -32.99 -14.03 -16.28
N ILE A 35 -33.91 -13.44 -17.03
CA ILE A 35 -34.11 -13.70 -18.46
C ILE A 35 -32.83 -13.57 -19.29
N CYS A 36 -31.95 -12.65 -18.93
CA CYS A 36 -30.64 -12.43 -19.56
C CYS A 36 -29.76 -13.66 -19.55
N ALA A 37 -29.86 -14.45 -18.48
CA ALA A 37 -29.04 -15.66 -18.27
C ALA A 37 -29.40 -16.81 -19.27
N ASN A 38 -30.51 -16.70 -20.00
CA ASN A 38 -30.87 -17.70 -21.02
C ASN A 38 -29.88 -17.68 -22.21
N CYS A 39 -29.30 -16.51 -22.49
CA CYS A 39 -28.28 -16.35 -23.54
C CYS A 39 -26.90 -16.03 -22.96
N HIS A 40 -26.82 -15.39 -21.78
CA HIS A 40 -25.58 -14.96 -21.12
C HIS A 40 -25.31 -15.77 -19.85
N GLU A 41 -25.36 -17.11 -19.97
CA GLU A 41 -25.23 -18.03 -18.83
C GLU A 41 -23.87 -17.89 -18.13
N ASP A 42 -22.79 -17.73 -18.88
CA ASP A 42 -21.44 -17.55 -18.37
C ASP A 42 -21.32 -16.31 -17.47
N LYS A 43 -21.99 -15.22 -17.86
CA LYS A 43 -22.01 -13.97 -17.07
C LYS A 43 -22.87 -14.11 -15.82
N TRP A 44 -23.98 -14.83 -15.93
CA TRP A 44 -24.81 -15.14 -14.78
C TRP A 44 -24.05 -15.99 -13.78
N ASN A 45 -23.46 -17.10 -14.20
CA ASN A 45 -22.71 -18.01 -13.32
C ASN A 45 -21.51 -17.32 -12.65
N ALA A 46 -20.98 -16.26 -13.25
CA ALA A 46 -19.88 -15.50 -12.67
C ALA A 46 -20.33 -14.48 -11.62
N ILE A 47 -21.59 -14.03 -11.66
CA ILE A 47 -22.09 -12.94 -10.79
C ILE A 47 -23.05 -13.42 -9.71
N ASP A 48 -23.78 -14.53 -9.90
CA ASP A 48 -24.86 -15.01 -9.00
C ASP A 48 -24.41 -15.18 -7.54
N LEU A 49 -23.17 -15.60 -7.32
CA LEU A 49 -22.58 -15.77 -6.00
C LEU A 49 -22.00 -14.48 -5.40
N THR A 50 -22.01 -13.40 -6.15
CA THR A 50 -21.51 -12.08 -5.70
C THR A 50 -22.63 -11.27 -5.03
N PRO A 51 -22.29 -10.21 -4.26
CA PRO A 51 -23.28 -9.28 -3.75
C PRO A 51 -24.15 -8.62 -4.84
N HIS A 52 -23.64 -8.50 -6.06
CA HIS A 52 -24.41 -7.98 -7.21
C HIS A 52 -25.44 -9.01 -7.69
N GLY A 53 -25.09 -10.28 -7.72
CA GLY A 53 -26.01 -11.37 -8.10
C GLY A 53 -27.11 -11.62 -7.06
N ALA A 54 -26.89 -11.30 -5.80
CA ALA A 54 -27.87 -11.47 -4.73
C ALA A 54 -29.16 -10.63 -4.90
N ARG A 55 -29.18 -9.70 -5.84
CA ARG A 55 -30.32 -8.80 -6.17
C ARG A 55 -31.01 -9.17 -7.48
N THR A 56 -30.98 -10.43 -7.85
CA THR A 56 -31.56 -10.92 -9.09
C THR A 56 -33.08 -10.93 -9.05
N ASP A 57 -33.68 -10.61 -10.18
CA ASP A 57 -35.09 -10.84 -10.45
C ASP A 57 -35.29 -11.49 -11.85
N ALA A 58 -36.46 -12.07 -12.03
CA ALA A 58 -36.78 -12.81 -13.25
C ALA A 58 -36.71 -11.93 -14.54
N ASN A 59 -36.95 -10.63 -14.41
CA ASN A 59 -36.96 -9.70 -15.52
C ASN A 59 -35.59 -9.17 -15.92
N GLY A 60 -34.52 -9.53 -15.13
CA GLY A 60 -33.17 -9.07 -15.40
C GLY A 60 -32.94 -7.60 -15.11
N SER A 61 -33.73 -6.97 -14.25
CA SER A 61 -33.55 -5.56 -13.88
C SER A 61 -32.19 -5.32 -13.25
N MET A 62 -31.68 -6.30 -12.53
CA MET A 62 -30.31 -6.28 -12.00
C MET A 62 -29.26 -6.04 -13.11
N CYS A 63 -29.38 -6.75 -14.23
CA CYS A 63 -28.45 -6.61 -15.36
C CYS A 63 -28.60 -5.23 -16.00
N GLN A 64 -29.85 -4.78 -16.17
CA GLN A 64 -30.17 -3.50 -16.79
C GLN A 64 -29.78 -2.29 -15.97
N ASN A 65 -29.69 -2.43 -14.62
CA ASN A 65 -29.16 -1.36 -13.75
C ASN A 65 -27.73 -0.94 -14.13
N CYS A 66 -26.97 -1.87 -14.67
CA CYS A 66 -25.59 -1.59 -15.11
C CYS A 66 -25.50 -1.45 -16.64
N HIS A 67 -26.20 -2.30 -17.38
CA HIS A 67 -26.08 -2.37 -18.85
C HIS A 67 -27.12 -1.52 -19.62
N GLY A 68 -28.05 -0.87 -18.92
CA GLY A 68 -29.09 -0.09 -19.52
C GLY A 68 -30.27 -0.92 -20.00
N ASP A 69 -31.29 -0.25 -20.57
CA ASP A 69 -32.50 -0.89 -21.06
C ASP A 69 -32.19 -1.89 -22.16
N ALA A 70 -32.74 -3.10 -22.00
CA ALA A 70 -32.55 -4.21 -22.92
C ALA A 70 -33.84 -4.55 -23.72
N THR A 71 -34.89 -3.75 -23.66
CA THR A 71 -36.17 -4.06 -24.25
C THR A 71 -36.07 -4.38 -25.75
N GLU A 72 -35.40 -3.55 -26.52
CA GLU A 72 -35.22 -3.78 -27.95
C GLU A 72 -34.23 -4.93 -28.24
N HIS A 73 -33.23 -5.10 -27.39
CA HIS A 73 -32.30 -6.25 -27.45
C HIS A 73 -33.02 -7.58 -27.24
N LEU A 74 -33.98 -7.63 -26.35
CA LEU A 74 -34.77 -8.84 -26.11
C LEU A 74 -35.72 -9.20 -27.28
N LYS A 75 -36.14 -8.20 -28.08
CA LYS A 75 -36.93 -8.44 -29.28
C LYS A 75 -36.08 -8.96 -30.44
N ASP A 76 -34.90 -8.38 -30.66
CA ASP A 76 -33.95 -8.77 -31.71
C ASP A 76 -32.51 -8.64 -31.22
N PRO A 77 -31.98 -9.69 -30.58
CA PRO A 77 -30.64 -9.67 -29.98
C PRO A 77 -29.48 -9.45 -30.98
N MET A 78 -29.74 -9.72 -32.26
CA MET A 78 -28.71 -9.57 -33.28
C MET A 78 -28.62 -8.15 -33.82
N LYS A 79 -29.73 -7.39 -33.81
CA LYS A 79 -29.79 -6.03 -34.35
C LYS A 79 -29.64 -4.95 -33.28
N ALA A 80 -30.27 -5.14 -32.12
CA ALA A 80 -30.25 -4.17 -31.04
C ALA A 80 -29.27 -4.61 -29.93
N LYS A 81 -28.61 -3.66 -29.29
CA LYS A 81 -27.80 -3.89 -28.10
C LYS A 81 -28.26 -2.94 -27.01
N PRO A 82 -28.18 -3.35 -25.73
CA PRO A 82 -28.42 -2.46 -24.59
C PRO A 82 -27.52 -1.23 -24.68
N ALA A 83 -27.94 -0.14 -24.08
CA ALA A 83 -27.17 1.08 -23.95
C ALA A 83 -26.03 0.86 -22.91
N ASN A 84 -25.12 -0.03 -23.24
CA ASN A 84 -24.03 -0.44 -22.35
C ASN A 84 -22.99 0.66 -22.26
N PRO A 85 -22.71 1.23 -21.06
CA PRO A 85 -21.66 2.20 -20.86
C PRO A 85 -20.25 1.59 -20.81
N PHE A 86 -20.15 0.26 -20.66
CA PHE A 86 -18.89 -0.45 -20.51
C PHE A 86 -18.29 -0.88 -21.85
N GLY A 87 -16.98 -0.98 -21.88
CA GLY A 87 -16.24 -1.49 -23.03
C GLY A 87 -15.17 -0.52 -23.56
N LYS A 88 -14.39 -1.03 -24.50
CA LYS A 88 -13.30 -0.27 -25.11
C LYS A 88 -13.85 0.97 -25.83
N GLY A 89 -13.23 2.11 -25.59
CA GLY A 89 -13.62 3.39 -26.21
C GLY A 89 -14.85 4.08 -25.58
N LYS A 90 -15.41 3.53 -24.51
CA LYS A 90 -16.47 4.21 -23.76
C LYS A 90 -15.87 5.15 -22.72
N PRO A 91 -16.44 6.35 -22.50
CA PRO A 91 -15.93 7.32 -21.54
C PRO A 91 -15.82 6.74 -20.12
N ALA A 92 -14.70 6.92 -19.45
CA ALA A 92 -14.48 6.45 -18.08
C ALA A 92 -15.49 7.06 -17.09
N ALA A 93 -15.86 8.32 -17.30
CA ALA A 93 -16.84 9.01 -16.48
C ALA A 93 -18.22 8.32 -16.53
N ALA A 94 -18.68 7.89 -17.71
CA ALA A 94 -19.95 7.21 -17.87
C ALA A 94 -19.96 5.82 -17.20
N GLN A 95 -18.84 5.07 -17.33
CA GLN A 95 -18.67 3.79 -16.66
C GLN A 95 -18.67 3.95 -15.13
N THR A 96 -17.96 4.94 -14.64
CA THR A 96 -17.86 5.27 -13.21
C THR A 96 -19.22 5.72 -12.66
N ALA A 97 -19.95 6.59 -13.38
CA ALA A 97 -21.26 7.08 -12.97
C ALA A 97 -22.24 5.93 -12.70
N THR A 98 -22.22 4.90 -13.53
CA THR A 98 -23.06 3.71 -13.34
C THR A 98 -22.78 3.02 -11.99
N CYS A 99 -21.53 2.88 -11.60
CA CYS A 99 -21.18 2.29 -10.29
C CYS A 99 -21.56 3.22 -9.13
N MET A 100 -21.37 4.51 -9.31
CA MET A 100 -21.60 5.53 -8.29
C MET A 100 -23.08 5.73 -7.95
N THR A 101 -24.01 5.27 -8.76
CA THR A 101 -25.44 5.28 -8.41
C THR A 101 -25.74 4.55 -7.11
N CYS A 102 -24.94 3.51 -6.78
CA CYS A 102 -25.08 2.75 -5.54
C CYS A 102 -23.89 2.93 -4.59
N HIS A 103 -22.70 3.21 -5.12
CA HIS A 103 -21.46 3.25 -4.34
C HIS A 103 -21.03 4.65 -3.86
N SER A 104 -21.77 5.71 -4.19
CA SER A 104 -21.45 7.09 -3.82
C SER A 104 -21.35 7.33 -2.31
N GLY A 105 -22.08 6.58 -1.49
CA GLY A 105 -22.02 6.68 -0.03
C GLY A 105 -20.82 5.97 0.63
N ASN A 106 -19.96 5.34 -0.14
CA ASN A 106 -18.81 4.62 0.44
C ASN A 106 -17.67 5.60 0.77
N ARG A 107 -17.29 5.67 2.05
CA ARG A 107 -16.20 6.54 2.52
C ARG A 107 -14.87 6.33 1.80
N ASN A 108 -14.58 5.11 1.37
CA ASN A 108 -13.34 4.81 0.65
C ASN A 108 -13.29 5.43 -0.74
N LEU A 109 -14.43 5.90 -1.27
CA LEU A 109 -14.55 6.56 -2.56
C LEU A 109 -14.70 8.09 -2.44
N ALA A 110 -14.64 8.64 -1.22
CA ALA A 110 -14.89 10.06 -0.96
C ALA A 110 -14.00 11.00 -1.80
N PHE A 111 -12.79 10.57 -2.10
CA PHE A 111 -11.83 11.35 -2.89
C PHE A 111 -11.67 10.86 -4.33
N TRP A 112 -12.57 9.99 -4.83
CA TRP A 112 -12.44 9.41 -6.15
C TRP A 112 -12.31 10.48 -7.25
N THR A 113 -13.20 11.43 -7.27
CA THR A 113 -13.25 12.46 -8.33
C THR A 113 -12.04 13.40 -8.36
N ALA A 114 -11.36 13.56 -7.20
CA ALA A 114 -10.13 14.31 -7.06
C ALA A 114 -8.88 13.43 -7.16
N GLY A 115 -9.06 12.11 -7.22
CA GLY A 115 -7.96 11.16 -7.27
C GLY A 115 -7.32 11.07 -8.66
N GLN A 116 -6.03 10.78 -8.69
CA GLN A 116 -5.26 10.72 -9.94
C GLN A 116 -5.82 9.71 -10.95
N HIS A 117 -6.39 8.60 -10.50
CA HIS A 117 -7.00 7.64 -11.41
C HIS A 117 -8.19 8.21 -12.15
N ALA A 118 -9.11 8.89 -11.45
CA ALA A 118 -10.28 9.49 -12.09
C ALA A 118 -9.87 10.65 -13.02
N ILE A 119 -8.91 11.47 -12.63
CA ILE A 119 -8.38 12.58 -13.44
C ILE A 119 -7.72 12.04 -14.72
N ASN A 120 -7.10 10.87 -14.68
CA ASN A 120 -6.49 10.22 -15.84
C ASN A 120 -7.42 9.21 -16.52
N GLU A 121 -8.72 9.42 -16.45
CA GLU A 121 -9.74 8.64 -17.15
C GLU A 121 -9.74 7.12 -16.86
N VAL A 122 -9.33 6.73 -15.66
CA VAL A 122 -9.45 5.35 -15.20
C VAL A 122 -10.83 5.13 -14.61
N ALA A 123 -11.58 4.19 -15.15
CA ALA A 123 -12.90 3.81 -14.65
C ALA A 123 -12.79 2.71 -13.58
N CYS A 124 -13.84 2.56 -12.78
CA CYS A 124 -13.95 1.46 -11.81
C CYS A 124 -13.74 0.10 -12.47
N SER A 125 -14.29 -0.09 -13.65
CA SER A 125 -14.20 -1.33 -14.46
C SER A 125 -12.80 -1.65 -14.99
N ASN A 126 -11.86 -0.72 -14.96
CA ASN A 126 -10.47 -1.00 -15.32
C ASN A 126 -9.75 -1.85 -14.25
N CYS A 127 -10.20 -1.73 -13.00
CA CYS A 127 -9.65 -2.47 -11.89
C CYS A 127 -10.62 -3.52 -11.34
N HIS A 128 -11.92 -3.26 -11.41
CA HIS A 128 -12.97 -4.10 -10.85
C HIS A 128 -13.75 -4.84 -11.92
N SER A 129 -13.85 -6.16 -11.82
CA SER A 129 -14.73 -6.98 -12.64
C SER A 129 -15.83 -7.59 -11.77
N ILE A 130 -17.07 -7.23 -11.98
CA ILE A 130 -18.21 -7.78 -11.23
C ILE A 130 -18.66 -9.14 -11.76
N HIS A 131 -18.32 -9.46 -13.00
CA HIS A 131 -18.62 -10.77 -13.59
C HIS A 131 -17.57 -11.83 -13.25
N GLY A 132 -16.63 -11.56 -12.34
CA GLY A 132 -15.56 -12.48 -12.01
C GLY A 132 -14.78 -12.96 -13.26
N GLN A 133 -13.50 -13.12 -13.12
CA GLN A 133 -12.78 -13.98 -14.05
C GLN A 133 -12.72 -15.35 -13.40
N ALA A 134 -13.27 -16.37 -14.04
CA ALA A 134 -12.91 -17.73 -13.71
C ALA A 134 -11.40 -17.86 -14.01
N ILE A 135 -10.57 -17.71 -12.99
CA ILE A 135 -9.17 -18.08 -13.08
C ILE A 135 -9.18 -19.59 -13.20
N VAL A 136 -9.05 -20.08 -14.42
CA VAL A 136 -8.74 -21.48 -14.64
C VAL A 136 -7.24 -21.63 -14.42
N PRO A 137 -6.80 -22.23 -13.32
CA PRO A 137 -5.38 -22.48 -13.11
C PRO A 137 -4.91 -23.42 -14.23
N THR A 138 -4.02 -22.97 -15.07
CA THR A 138 -3.34 -23.81 -16.04
C THR A 138 -2.11 -24.39 -15.35
N TYR A 139 -2.14 -25.66 -15.08
CA TYR A 139 -0.97 -26.40 -14.61
C TYR A 139 -0.49 -27.29 -15.76
N ASN A 140 0.75 -27.11 -16.21
CA ASN A 140 1.38 -27.86 -17.32
C ASN A 140 0.54 -27.87 -18.62
N GLY A 141 -0.12 -26.76 -18.97
CA GLY A 141 -0.91 -26.67 -20.19
C GLY A 141 -2.25 -27.41 -20.16
N VAL A 142 -2.60 -28.05 -19.05
CA VAL A 142 -3.90 -28.68 -18.83
C VAL A 142 -4.81 -27.72 -18.09
N ASN A 143 -5.94 -27.37 -18.69
CA ASN A 143 -7.01 -26.64 -18.02
C ASN A 143 -7.56 -27.53 -16.89
N MET A 144 -7.12 -27.30 -15.68
CA MET A 144 -7.78 -27.87 -14.52
C MET A 144 -9.19 -27.30 -14.52
N LYS A 145 -10.23 -28.14 -14.64
CA LYS A 145 -11.59 -27.72 -14.36
C LYS A 145 -11.53 -27.04 -13.01
N ALA A 146 -11.81 -25.74 -13.00
CA ALA A 146 -11.90 -24.99 -11.78
C ALA A 146 -12.92 -25.72 -10.92
N GLN A 147 -12.46 -26.52 -10.00
CA GLN A 147 -13.24 -26.74 -8.79
C GLN A 147 -13.54 -25.32 -8.35
N ALA A 148 -14.82 -24.99 -8.25
CA ALA A 148 -15.24 -23.69 -7.82
C ALA A 148 -14.52 -23.45 -6.50
N VAL A 149 -13.32 -22.93 -6.58
CA VAL A 149 -12.66 -22.34 -5.45
C VAL A 149 -13.71 -21.36 -5.04
N THR A 150 -14.24 -21.56 -3.86
CA THR A 150 -15.13 -20.61 -3.21
C THR A 150 -14.30 -19.35 -3.12
N ILE A 151 -14.23 -18.67 -4.25
CA ILE A 151 -13.50 -17.43 -4.41
C ILE A 151 -14.22 -16.58 -3.43
N ASN A 152 -13.49 -16.22 -2.44
CA ASN A 152 -13.92 -15.40 -1.37
C ASN A 152 -15.03 -14.47 -1.85
N LYS A 153 -16.17 -14.51 -1.22
CA LYS A 153 -17.41 -13.77 -1.51
C LYS A 153 -17.22 -12.27 -1.78
N PHE A 154 -15.99 -11.79 -1.68
CA PHE A 154 -15.57 -10.40 -1.74
C PHE A 154 -14.54 -10.13 -2.83
N VAL A 155 -14.32 -11.10 -3.69
CA VAL A 155 -13.31 -10.93 -4.70
C VAL A 155 -13.93 -10.32 -5.92
N THR A 156 -14.11 -9.07 -5.82
CA THR A 156 -14.57 -8.26 -6.92
C THR A 156 -13.45 -7.83 -7.86
N THR A 157 -12.22 -8.17 -7.52
CA THR A 157 -11.08 -7.87 -8.36
C THR A 157 -10.07 -8.92 -8.13
N PHE A 158 -9.96 -9.91 -9.03
CA PHE A 158 -9.04 -10.53 -8.34
C PHE A 158 -8.12 -11.45 -8.99
N GLN A 159 -7.12 -10.87 -9.33
CA GLN A 159 -5.77 -11.41 -9.29
C GLN A 159 -5.41 -11.70 -7.81
N PRO A 160 -4.89 -12.87 -7.46
CA PRO A 160 -4.46 -13.17 -6.09
C PRO A 160 -3.38 -12.22 -5.60
N ASN A 161 -2.62 -11.63 -6.53
CA ASN A 161 -1.59 -10.65 -6.24
C ASN A 161 -1.99 -9.28 -6.79
N GLN A 162 -2.24 -8.34 -5.87
CA GLN A 162 -2.60 -6.98 -6.22
C GLN A 162 -1.53 -6.28 -7.05
N SER A 163 -0.26 -6.65 -6.89
CA SER A 163 0.85 -6.09 -7.67
C SER A 163 0.74 -6.38 -9.16
N GLU A 164 0.09 -7.47 -9.55
CA GLU A 164 -0.13 -7.79 -10.96
C GLU A 164 -1.18 -6.88 -11.58
N ILE A 165 -2.26 -6.58 -10.86
CA ILE A 165 -3.29 -5.65 -11.35
C ILE A 165 -2.70 -4.25 -11.52
N CYS A 166 -2.10 -3.72 -10.45
CA CYS A 166 -1.50 -2.39 -10.48
C CYS A 166 -0.34 -2.32 -11.48
N GLY A 167 0.45 -3.37 -11.55
CA GLY A 167 1.61 -3.50 -12.41
C GLY A 167 1.32 -3.55 -13.91
N THR A 168 0.08 -3.77 -14.33
CA THR A 168 -0.32 -3.68 -15.75
C THR A 168 -0.10 -2.27 -16.30
N CYS A 169 -0.31 -1.26 -15.47
CA CYS A 169 -0.12 0.15 -15.81
C CYS A 169 1.15 0.71 -15.14
N HIS A 170 1.41 0.36 -13.88
CA HIS A 170 2.56 0.83 -13.10
C HIS A 170 3.79 -0.06 -13.29
N GLN A 171 4.19 -0.29 -14.54
CA GLN A 171 5.31 -1.20 -14.89
C GLN A 171 6.65 -0.83 -14.25
N PRO A 172 7.07 0.45 -14.19
CA PRO A 172 8.32 0.82 -13.53
C PRO A 172 8.32 0.45 -12.04
N ILE A 173 7.22 0.69 -11.35
CA ILE A 173 7.08 0.34 -9.93
C ILE A 173 7.10 -1.19 -9.75
N ARG A 174 6.40 -1.91 -10.64
CA ARG A 174 6.45 -3.38 -10.64
C ARG A 174 7.89 -3.90 -10.79
N ALA A 175 8.68 -3.33 -11.70
CA ALA A 175 10.07 -3.70 -11.86
C ALA A 175 10.90 -3.43 -10.59
N GLU A 176 10.61 -2.36 -9.87
CA GLU A 176 11.29 -2.07 -8.60
C GLU A 176 11.01 -3.13 -7.53
N THR A 177 9.79 -3.67 -7.46
CA THR A 177 9.45 -4.69 -6.46
C THR A 177 10.21 -6.02 -6.63
N PHE A 178 10.89 -6.23 -7.76
CA PHE A 178 11.75 -7.40 -7.99
C PHE A 178 13.24 -7.14 -7.67
N LYS A 179 13.61 -5.92 -7.27
CA LYS A 179 14.99 -5.63 -6.87
C LYS A 179 15.35 -6.36 -5.57
N PRO A 180 16.65 -6.61 -5.31
CA PRO A 180 17.10 -7.41 -4.16
C PRO A 180 16.64 -6.90 -2.79
N SER A 181 16.50 -5.60 -2.65
CA SER A 181 15.98 -4.96 -1.44
C SER A 181 14.61 -4.36 -1.74
N HIS A 182 13.55 -4.95 -1.25
CA HIS A 182 12.17 -4.51 -1.46
C HIS A 182 11.29 -4.85 -0.26
N HIS A 183 10.15 -4.17 -0.13
CA HIS A 183 9.11 -4.67 0.76
C HIS A 183 8.52 -5.98 0.19
N PRO A 184 8.05 -6.91 1.04
CA PRO A 184 7.61 -8.24 0.61
C PRO A 184 6.26 -8.20 -0.12
N ILE A 185 6.22 -7.45 -1.23
CA ILE A 185 5.05 -7.24 -2.09
C ILE A 185 4.86 -8.46 -2.99
N ILE A 186 5.94 -8.92 -3.62
CA ILE A 186 5.89 -10.09 -4.51
C ILE A 186 5.62 -11.38 -3.74
N GLU A 187 5.98 -11.43 -2.46
CA GLU A 187 5.68 -12.52 -1.54
C GLU A 187 4.24 -12.46 -0.99
N GLY A 188 3.46 -11.45 -1.37
CA GLY A 188 2.08 -11.28 -0.98
C GLY A 188 1.83 -10.90 0.48
N LYS A 189 2.87 -10.49 1.22
CA LYS A 189 2.76 -10.08 2.63
C LYS A 189 2.33 -8.63 2.79
N ILE A 190 2.68 -7.79 1.83
CA ILE A 190 2.28 -6.38 1.73
C ILE A 190 1.63 -6.15 0.38
N LYS A 191 0.58 -5.34 0.36
CA LYS A 191 -0.16 -4.98 -0.85
C LYS A 191 0.05 -3.51 -1.17
N CYS A 192 -0.09 -3.14 -2.43
CA CYS A 192 -0.05 -1.73 -2.84
C CYS A 192 -1.06 -0.89 -2.04
N SER A 193 -2.24 -1.46 -1.79
CA SER A 193 -3.30 -0.80 -1.00
C SER A 193 -3.03 -0.73 0.51
N ASP A 194 -1.96 -1.30 1.03
CA ASP A 194 -1.61 -1.11 2.44
C ASP A 194 -1.02 0.29 2.66
N CYS A 195 -0.35 0.83 1.64
CA CYS A 195 0.21 2.18 1.65
C CYS A 195 -0.62 3.19 0.85
N HIS A 196 -1.17 2.80 -0.30
CA HIS A 196 -1.90 3.69 -1.20
C HIS A 196 -3.41 3.49 -1.14
N ASN A 197 -4.17 4.57 -1.32
CA ASN A 197 -5.61 4.49 -1.60
C ASN A 197 -5.85 4.74 -3.10
N PRO A 198 -6.07 3.68 -3.90
CA PRO A 198 -6.28 3.83 -5.34
C PRO A 198 -7.56 4.60 -5.70
N HIS A 199 -8.47 4.76 -4.74
CA HIS A 199 -9.70 5.54 -4.92
C HIS A 199 -9.53 7.04 -4.64
N GLY A 200 -8.32 7.49 -4.34
CA GLY A 200 -7.98 8.89 -4.07
C GLY A 200 -7.64 9.15 -2.61
N ALA A 201 -6.71 10.05 -2.40
CA ALA A 201 -6.33 10.60 -1.12
C ALA A 201 -5.84 12.04 -1.31
N LEU A 202 -5.82 12.81 -0.24
CA LEU A 202 -5.31 14.19 -0.26
C LEU A 202 -3.79 14.26 -0.22
N SER A 203 -3.15 13.19 0.20
CA SER A 203 -1.70 13.10 0.36
C SER A 203 -0.98 12.90 -0.97
N PRO A 204 0.30 13.26 -1.06
CA PRO A 204 1.12 12.98 -2.23
C PRO A 204 1.12 11.49 -2.60
N SER A 205 1.10 11.19 -3.90
CA SER A 205 1.09 9.80 -4.42
C SER A 205 -0.05 8.93 -3.87
N MET A 206 -1.12 9.56 -3.41
CA MET A 206 -2.30 8.89 -2.82
C MET A 206 -1.96 7.91 -1.68
N VAL A 207 -0.96 8.21 -0.86
CA VAL A 207 -0.73 7.44 0.37
C VAL A 207 -1.88 7.67 1.37
N LYS A 208 -2.16 6.65 2.18
CA LYS A 208 -3.32 6.69 3.10
C LYS A 208 -3.18 7.68 4.23
N GLN A 209 -1.96 7.90 4.69
CA GLN A 209 -1.68 8.84 5.78
C GLN A 209 -1.42 10.25 5.24
N PRO A 210 -1.55 11.29 6.06
CA PRO A 210 -1.34 12.67 5.63
C PRO A 210 0.05 12.96 5.06
N THR A 211 1.07 12.32 5.61
CA THR A 211 2.46 12.45 5.16
C THR A 211 3.07 11.09 4.83
N ILE A 212 4.16 11.11 4.07
CA ILE A 212 4.94 9.90 3.79
C ILE A 212 5.51 9.31 5.09
N ASN A 213 5.99 10.16 5.98
CA ASN A 213 6.53 9.73 7.26
C ASN A 213 5.47 9.03 8.12
N ASP A 214 4.26 9.59 8.23
CA ASP A 214 3.16 8.95 8.96
C ASP A 214 2.79 7.59 8.36
N GLN A 215 2.84 7.47 7.02
CA GLN A 215 2.64 6.19 6.36
C GLN A 215 3.71 5.17 6.75
N CYS A 216 4.97 5.57 6.77
CA CYS A 216 6.07 4.68 7.19
C CYS A 216 5.96 4.32 8.68
N TYR A 217 5.64 5.28 9.54
CA TYR A 217 5.51 5.08 10.98
C TYR A 217 4.33 4.18 11.37
N SER A 218 3.38 3.94 10.49
CA SER A 218 2.30 2.99 10.76
C SER A 218 2.80 1.56 11.03
N CYS A 219 3.99 1.24 10.51
CA CYS A 219 4.67 -0.06 10.73
C CYS A 219 6.05 0.12 11.38
N HIS A 220 6.79 1.17 11.03
CA HIS A 220 8.14 1.46 11.52
C HIS A 220 8.12 2.43 12.71
N THR A 221 7.35 2.10 13.74
CA THR A 221 7.13 2.95 14.93
C THR A 221 8.41 3.28 15.69
N ASP A 222 9.41 2.39 15.63
CA ASP A 222 10.73 2.55 16.26
C ASP A 222 11.56 3.68 15.63
N LYS A 223 11.19 4.16 14.44
CA LYS A 223 11.86 5.27 13.75
C LYS A 223 11.19 6.62 13.98
N ARG A 224 10.04 6.64 14.65
CA ARG A 224 9.27 7.86 14.88
C ARG A 224 9.87 8.80 15.92
N GLY A 225 10.57 8.23 16.90
CA GLY A 225 11.01 9.00 18.07
C GLY A 225 9.94 9.10 19.16
N PRO A 226 9.96 10.12 20.03
CA PRO A 226 10.85 11.29 19.97
C PRO A 226 12.30 10.95 20.30
N PHE A 227 13.22 11.67 19.66
CA PHE A 227 14.66 11.57 19.95
C PHE A 227 15.18 12.87 20.56
N VAL A 228 16.21 12.78 21.39
CA VAL A 228 16.89 13.96 21.93
C VAL A 228 17.67 14.68 20.83
N PHE A 229 18.25 13.92 19.91
CA PHE A 229 18.97 14.42 18.76
C PHE A 229 18.30 13.87 17.51
N ASN A 230 17.63 14.73 16.77
CA ASN A 230 16.96 14.40 15.53
C ASN A 230 17.90 14.65 14.34
N HIS A 231 17.77 13.83 13.30
CA HIS A 231 18.40 14.06 12.02
C HIS A 231 17.36 14.72 11.09
N PRO A 232 17.51 16.00 10.73
CA PRO A 232 16.45 16.74 10.03
C PRO A 232 15.87 16.07 8.80
N PRO A 233 16.64 15.47 7.86
CA PRO A 233 16.07 14.79 6.69
C PRO A 233 15.15 13.62 7.05
N VAL A 234 15.35 12.98 8.21
CA VAL A 234 14.49 11.88 8.70
C VAL A 234 13.14 12.43 9.14
N GLU A 235 13.11 13.61 9.77
CA GLU A 235 11.86 14.24 10.17
C GLU A 235 11.07 14.77 8.97
N GLU A 236 11.77 15.20 7.93
CA GLU A 236 11.15 15.76 6.74
C GLU A 236 10.51 14.68 5.85
N ASN A 237 11.29 13.69 5.41
CA ASN A 237 10.79 12.69 4.49
C ASN A 237 11.67 11.43 4.44
N CYS A 238 11.13 10.29 4.84
CA CYS A 238 11.81 9.00 4.75
C CYS A 238 12.23 8.66 3.31
N ALA A 239 11.44 9.07 2.32
CA ALA A 239 11.74 8.80 0.91
C ALA A 239 12.92 9.61 0.36
N THR A 240 13.50 10.55 1.11
CA THR A 240 14.76 11.20 0.76
C THR A 240 15.90 10.18 0.65
N CYS A 241 15.93 9.23 1.57
CA CYS A 241 16.97 8.21 1.64
C CYS A 241 16.51 6.83 1.14
N HIS A 242 15.22 6.52 1.25
CA HIS A 242 14.67 5.19 0.94
C HIS A 242 13.75 5.20 -0.27
N ASN A 243 13.83 4.13 -1.09
CA ASN A 243 12.82 3.84 -2.11
C ASN A 243 11.95 2.66 -1.61
N PRO A 244 10.70 2.91 -1.18
CA PRO A 244 9.87 1.89 -0.57
C PRO A 244 9.44 0.77 -1.53
N HIS A 245 9.51 0.97 -2.84
CA HIS A 245 9.13 -0.03 -3.82
C HIS A 245 10.25 -1.05 -4.07
N GLY A 246 11.50 -0.60 -4.02
CA GLY A 246 12.64 -1.48 -4.17
C GLY A 246 13.90 -0.77 -4.62
N SER A 247 15.04 -1.32 -4.22
CA SER A 247 16.37 -0.81 -4.50
C SER A 247 17.35 -1.94 -4.76
N VAL A 248 18.40 -1.65 -5.48
CA VAL A 248 19.57 -2.53 -5.59
C VAL A 248 20.47 -2.44 -4.36
N HIS A 249 20.24 -1.44 -3.52
CA HIS A 249 21.02 -1.19 -2.32
C HIS A 249 20.28 -1.74 -1.09
N TYR A 250 21.04 -2.26 -0.15
CA TYR A 250 20.51 -2.82 1.10
C TYR A 250 19.67 -1.79 1.87
N LYS A 251 18.65 -2.26 2.60
CA LYS A 251 17.72 -1.40 3.37
C LYS A 251 16.94 -0.39 2.52
N LEU A 252 16.65 -0.71 1.28
CA LEU A 252 15.90 0.16 0.38
C LEU A 252 16.55 1.53 0.13
N LEU A 253 17.85 1.68 0.33
CA LEU A 253 18.53 2.93 0.12
C LEU A 253 18.51 3.32 -1.36
N ARG A 254 18.32 4.61 -1.65
CA ARG A 254 18.34 5.14 -3.02
C ARG A 254 19.73 5.04 -3.64
N GLU A 255 20.74 5.26 -2.81
CA GLU A 255 22.15 5.18 -3.18
C GLU A 255 22.94 4.38 -2.15
N HIS A 256 24.08 3.89 -2.57
CA HIS A 256 24.98 3.19 -1.69
C HIS A 256 25.68 4.17 -0.73
N THR A 257 25.84 3.78 0.52
CA THR A 257 26.71 4.52 1.44
C THR A 257 28.19 4.29 1.06
N PRO A 258 29.07 5.32 1.07
CA PRO A 258 28.88 6.63 1.67
C PRO A 258 28.21 7.70 0.78
N ASN A 259 28.00 7.45 -0.52
CA ASN A 259 27.53 8.45 -1.49
C ASN A 259 26.25 9.14 -1.02
N LEU A 260 25.24 8.35 -0.61
CA LEU A 260 23.98 8.89 -0.07
C LEU A 260 24.19 9.95 1.04
N CYS A 261 25.20 9.77 1.87
CA CYS A 261 25.51 10.71 2.96
C CYS A 261 26.22 11.96 2.40
N GLN A 262 27.04 11.75 1.39
CA GLN A 262 27.86 12.81 0.77
C GLN A 262 27.05 13.77 -0.07
N ASP A 263 25.84 13.43 -0.50
CA ASP A 263 24.92 14.34 -1.17
C ASP A 263 24.61 15.60 -0.34
N CYS A 264 24.66 15.46 1.00
CA CYS A 264 24.42 16.57 1.92
C CYS A 264 25.66 16.92 2.77
N HIS A 265 26.52 15.94 3.02
CA HIS A 265 27.70 16.07 3.88
C HIS A 265 29.01 16.12 3.10
N GLU A 266 29.03 16.86 1.98
CA GLU A 266 30.17 16.98 1.09
C GLU A 266 31.42 17.54 1.78
N GLY A 267 31.26 18.51 2.69
CA GLY A 267 32.35 19.17 3.39
C GLY A 267 32.83 18.48 4.67
N SER A 268 32.45 17.22 4.91
CA SER A 268 32.81 16.55 6.15
C SER A 268 34.34 16.34 6.25
N ARG A 269 34.94 16.95 7.26
CA ARG A 269 36.37 16.83 7.60
C ARG A 269 36.71 15.47 8.21
N HIS A 270 35.99 14.45 7.85
CA HIS A 270 36.05 13.14 8.47
C HIS A 270 37.00 12.21 7.70
N PRO A 271 37.63 11.24 8.36
CA PRO A 271 38.51 10.28 7.72
C PRO A 271 37.86 9.40 6.66
N GLY A 272 36.56 9.49 6.43
CA GLY A 272 35.83 8.73 5.41
C GLY A 272 35.75 9.40 4.03
N THR A 273 36.17 10.64 3.88
CA THR A 273 36.22 11.29 2.56
C THR A 273 37.43 10.80 1.79
N ILE A 274 37.21 10.43 0.54
CA ILE A 274 38.30 9.95 -0.34
C ILE A 274 39.18 11.13 -0.70
N TYR A 275 40.34 11.19 -0.10
CA TYR A 275 41.34 12.15 -0.45
C TYR A 275 42.55 11.44 -1.07
N GLY A 276 42.58 11.43 -2.37
CA GLY A 276 43.69 11.03 -3.19
C GLY A 276 44.12 9.55 -3.08
N ALA A 277 44.64 9.01 -4.16
CA ALA A 277 45.12 7.64 -4.28
C ALA A 277 46.30 7.28 -3.33
N GLY A 278 46.79 8.23 -2.56
CA GLY A 278 47.90 8.03 -1.62
C GLY A 278 47.51 7.97 -0.14
N GLY A 279 46.21 7.97 0.19
CA GLY A 279 45.74 7.77 1.57
C GLY A 279 45.88 8.96 2.52
N GLY A 280 46.05 10.16 2.01
CA GLY A 280 46.11 11.40 2.81
C GLY A 280 45.59 12.58 2.02
N PHE A 281 45.22 13.64 2.70
CA PHE A 281 44.90 14.92 2.06
C PHE A 281 46.16 15.79 1.98
N THR A 282 46.18 16.68 0.99
CA THR A 282 47.28 17.63 0.85
C THR A 282 47.07 18.77 1.85
N CYS A 283 48.08 19.02 2.67
CA CYS A 283 48.08 20.13 3.62
C CYS A 283 48.07 21.47 2.86
N GLN A 284 47.04 22.25 3.09
CA GLN A 284 46.85 23.57 2.44
C GLN A 284 47.27 24.69 3.39
N ALA A 285 47.38 25.91 2.82
CA ALA A 285 47.61 27.12 3.61
C ALA A 285 46.47 27.29 4.64
N GLY A 286 46.82 27.48 5.90
CA GLY A 286 45.88 27.55 7.02
C GLY A 286 45.72 26.21 7.79
N MET A 287 46.00 25.08 7.18
CA MET A 287 45.98 23.78 7.88
C MET A 287 47.31 23.54 8.64
N THR A 288 48.39 24.13 8.22
CA THR A 288 49.71 23.92 8.75
C THR A 288 49.95 24.57 10.13
N ASN A 289 49.03 25.47 10.51
CA ASN A 289 49.07 26.18 11.79
C ASN A 289 47.84 25.95 12.68
N ASP A 290 47.00 25.00 12.33
CA ASP A 290 45.81 24.65 13.09
C ASP A 290 45.95 23.28 13.77
N PRO A 291 46.40 23.27 15.03
CA PRO A 291 46.61 22.02 15.76
C PRO A 291 45.32 21.32 16.18
N VAL A 292 44.20 22.06 16.18
CA VAL A 292 42.92 21.52 16.65
C VAL A 292 42.21 20.77 15.53
N ASN A 293 42.12 21.41 14.35
CA ASN A 293 41.39 20.80 13.23
C ASN A 293 42.27 19.97 12.28
N TYR A 294 43.58 20.32 12.20
CA TYR A 294 44.50 19.65 11.30
C TYR A 294 45.82 19.27 11.98
N PRO A 295 45.79 18.50 13.07
CA PRO A 295 47.02 18.17 13.85
C PRO A 295 48.05 17.43 12.99
N SER A 296 47.61 16.70 11.96
CA SER A 296 48.48 15.95 11.05
C SER A 296 49.20 16.84 10.02
N CYS A 297 48.78 18.08 9.83
CA CYS A 297 49.42 19.06 9.00
C CYS A 297 50.27 20.07 9.78
N LEU A 298 50.21 20.06 11.08
CA LEU A 298 50.92 21.00 11.94
C LEU A 298 52.42 21.01 11.62
N GLY A 299 52.95 22.15 11.30
CA GLY A 299 54.38 22.35 11.00
C GLY A 299 54.86 21.72 9.68
N LYS A 300 53.96 21.21 8.83
CA LYS A 300 54.30 20.66 7.54
C LYS A 300 54.24 21.73 6.46
N PRO A 301 55.10 21.67 5.42
CA PRO A 301 54.98 22.55 4.27
C PRO A 301 53.63 22.40 3.56
N VAL A 302 53.12 23.48 3.00
CA VAL A 302 51.93 23.44 2.12
C VAL A 302 52.25 22.55 0.94
N GLY A 303 51.32 21.67 0.60
CA GLY A 303 51.51 20.67 -0.46
C GLY A 303 52.02 19.31 0.07
N SER A 304 52.42 19.23 1.36
CA SER A 304 52.76 17.95 1.96
C SER A 304 51.53 17.04 2.08
N LEU A 305 51.70 15.73 1.87
CA LEU A 305 50.64 14.75 2.16
C LEU A 305 50.55 14.59 3.68
N SER A 306 49.39 14.82 4.21
CA SER A 306 49.05 14.39 5.56
C SER A 306 49.00 12.87 5.58
N PRO A 307 49.68 12.16 6.49
CA PRO A 307 49.46 10.75 6.59
C PRO A 307 48.01 10.49 6.92
N SER A 308 47.40 9.55 6.22
CA SER A 308 46.06 9.09 6.52
C SER A 308 46.00 8.69 7.97
N VAL A 309 45.09 9.29 8.73
CA VAL A 309 44.99 9.07 10.17
C VAL A 309 44.65 7.60 10.49
N ASN A 310 44.08 6.89 9.56
CA ASN A 310 43.87 5.46 9.69
C ASN A 310 43.38 4.82 8.37
N ASN A 311 44.22 4.02 7.73
CA ASN A 311 43.86 3.23 6.54
C ASN A 311 42.66 2.31 6.79
N ARG A 312 42.30 2.02 8.03
CA ARG A 312 41.13 1.22 8.40
C ARG A 312 39.82 1.96 8.25
N LEU A 313 39.82 3.26 8.01
CA LEU A 313 38.61 4.09 7.82
C LEU A 313 38.30 4.37 6.35
N VAL A 314 39.25 4.13 5.46
CA VAL A 314 39.03 4.24 4.02
C VAL A 314 38.05 3.12 3.60
N ASP A 315 37.09 3.48 2.77
CA ASP A 315 36.05 2.58 2.23
C ASP A 315 35.02 2.05 3.27
N ARG A 316 34.98 2.58 4.47
CA ARG A 316 33.92 2.24 5.43
C ARG A 316 32.70 3.13 5.25
N ALA A 317 31.53 2.49 5.29
CA ALA A 317 30.27 3.21 5.31
C ALA A 317 30.16 4.07 6.59
N CYS A 318 29.67 5.29 6.46
CA CYS A 318 29.46 6.23 7.59
C CYS A 318 28.67 5.58 8.73
N VAL A 319 27.67 4.76 8.37
CA VAL A 319 26.82 4.03 9.32
C VAL A 319 27.52 2.99 10.19
N ASN A 320 28.77 2.65 9.92
CA ASN A 320 29.55 1.78 10.79
C ASN A 320 29.88 2.46 12.14
N CYS A 321 29.98 3.79 12.13
CA CYS A 321 30.16 4.60 13.33
C CYS A 321 28.90 5.38 13.67
N HIS A 322 28.24 6.02 12.68
CA HIS A 322 27.02 6.79 12.83
C HIS A 322 25.79 5.88 12.69
N SER A 323 25.61 4.93 13.61
CA SER A 323 24.59 3.89 13.51
C SER A 323 23.18 4.36 13.89
N GLN A 324 23.05 5.50 14.58
CA GLN A 324 21.79 6.05 15.06
C GLN A 324 21.24 7.14 14.14
N ILE A 325 21.40 6.94 12.83
CA ILE A 325 21.10 7.98 11.81
C ILE A 325 19.65 8.44 11.80
N HIS A 326 18.70 7.64 12.30
CA HIS A 326 17.29 8.04 12.38
C HIS A 326 16.96 8.93 13.58
N GLY A 327 17.92 9.08 14.51
CA GLY A 327 17.79 9.84 15.73
C GLY A 327 18.45 9.12 16.90
N SER A 328 18.88 9.87 17.89
CA SER A 328 19.60 9.34 19.03
C SER A 328 19.09 9.88 20.35
N ASN A 329 18.99 9.00 21.33
CA ASN A 329 18.74 9.33 22.74
C ASN A 329 20.00 9.16 23.61
N ALA A 330 21.16 8.92 22.99
CA ALA A 330 22.41 8.79 23.74
C ALA A 330 22.79 10.14 24.38
N PRO A 331 23.21 10.15 25.65
CA PRO A 331 23.56 11.38 26.32
C PRO A 331 24.86 11.99 25.78
N ALA A 332 24.97 13.31 25.89
CA ALA A 332 26.14 14.11 25.55
C ALA A 332 26.54 14.04 24.05
N ASN A 333 27.81 14.32 23.77
CA ASN A 333 28.33 14.50 22.41
C ASN A 333 28.17 13.28 21.50
N ARG A 334 28.03 12.07 22.04
CA ARG A 334 27.85 10.86 21.23
C ARG A 334 26.49 10.85 20.52
N GLY A 335 25.44 11.30 21.19
CA GLY A 335 24.10 11.38 20.62
C GLY A 335 24.01 12.42 19.50
N GLN A 336 24.64 13.59 19.70
CA GLN A 336 24.68 14.67 18.71
C GLN A 336 25.29 14.25 17.36
N PHE A 337 26.20 13.30 17.36
CA PHE A 337 26.83 12.75 16.17
C PHE A 337 26.25 11.41 15.73
N PHE A 338 25.11 11.00 16.29
CA PHE A 338 24.45 9.71 15.98
C PHE A 338 25.37 8.48 16.17
N LEU A 339 26.34 8.60 17.05
CA LEU A 339 27.22 7.50 17.45
C LEU A 339 26.52 6.60 18.47
N ARG A 340 27.00 5.36 18.57
CA ARG A 340 26.56 4.43 19.61
C ARG A 340 27.00 4.88 21.00
#